data_2cff50bba1a98239b1cde4a56ab7e649
#
_entry.id   2cff50bba1a98239b1cde4a56ab7e649
#
_cell.length_a   1.000
_cell.length_b   1.000
_cell.length_c   1.000
_cell.angle_alpha   90.00
_cell.angle_beta   90.00
_cell.angle_gamma   90.00
#
_symmetry.space_group_name_H-M   'P 1'
#
loop_
_entity.id
_entity.type
_entity.pdbx_description
1 polymer ?
#
loop_
_entity_poly.entity_id
_entity_poly.type
_entity_poly.pdbx_seq_one_letter_code
_entity_poly.pdbx_strand_id
1 'polypeptide(L)'
;DLCPKLRDRRWRKSLHEFTGNSCIYCGKNSESIDHVLPRSKGGLSITQNCVPACLACNGSKTDNDAFEWYRKQRFYDPRRSMAIRAWTEGDIRLALKLLKWAAPKQNKNLETSKSSLDEDYSWQAA
;
A
#
# COMPACT_ATOMS: atom_id res chain seq x y z
N ASP A 1 20.72 12.27 20.19
CA ASP A 1 20.33 11.36 19.13
C ASP A 1 19.57 10.18 19.64
N LEU A 2 18.67 9.71 18.83
CA LEU A 2 17.85 8.57 19.18
C LEU A 2 18.65 7.28 19.05
N CYS A 3 18.40 6.34 19.94
CA CYS A 3 19.00 5.02 19.79
C CYS A 3 18.44 4.35 18.52
N PRO A 4 19.17 3.38 17.95
CA PRO A 4 18.75 2.76 16.69
C PRO A 4 17.34 2.19 16.73
N LYS A 5 16.93 1.59 17.84
CA LYS A 5 15.57 1.03 17.94
C LYS A 5 14.50 2.11 17.85
N LEU A 6 14.72 3.25 18.47
CA LEU A 6 13.77 4.35 18.42
C LEU A 6 13.70 4.95 17.03
N ARG A 7 14.83 5.08 16.37
CA ARG A 7 14.84 5.58 15.00
C ARG A 7 14.10 4.65 14.06
N ASP A 8 14.31 3.36 14.21
CA ASP A 8 13.63 2.37 13.39
C ASP A 8 12.12 2.42 13.63
N ARG A 9 11.71 2.52 14.89
CA ARG A 9 10.29 2.59 15.22
C ARG A 9 9.64 3.84 14.64
N ARG A 10 10.31 4.98 14.73
CA ARG A 10 9.79 6.22 14.18
C ARG A 10 9.70 6.16 12.66
N TRP A 11 10.69 5.58 12.04
CA TRP A 11 10.70 5.43 10.59
C TRP A 11 9.53 4.56 10.14
N ARG A 12 9.33 3.42 10.79
CA ARG A 12 8.22 2.54 10.46
C ARG A 12 6.88 3.25 10.65
N LYS A 13 6.75 3.98 11.73
CA LYS A 13 5.54 4.73 11.98
C LYS A 13 5.29 5.76 10.89
N SER A 14 6.33 6.44 10.42
CA SER A 14 6.19 7.42 9.36
C SER A 14 5.72 6.79 8.06
N LEU A 15 6.18 5.57 7.77
CA LEU A 15 5.73 4.87 6.57
C LEU A 15 4.22 4.61 6.63
N HIS A 16 3.73 4.15 7.77
CA HIS A 16 2.29 3.94 7.94
C HIS A 16 1.52 5.25 7.82
N GLU A 17 2.08 6.33 8.34
CA GLU A 17 1.41 7.62 8.29
C GLU A 17 1.25 8.16 6.88
N PHE A 18 2.17 7.85 6.00
CA PHE A 18 2.04 8.27 4.60
C PHE A 18 0.72 7.82 4.00
N THR A 19 0.28 6.62 4.31
CA THR A 19 -0.95 6.06 3.71
C THR A 19 -2.14 6.14 4.65
N GLY A 20 -2.04 6.88 5.76
CA GLY A 20 -3.12 6.92 6.74
C GLY A 20 -3.37 5.56 7.36
N ASN A 21 -2.30 4.81 7.59
CA ASN A 21 -2.33 3.47 8.17
C ASN A 21 -3.08 2.47 7.29
N SER A 22 -3.00 2.66 5.97
CA SER A 22 -3.63 1.75 5.01
C SER A 22 -2.60 0.91 4.27
N CYS A 23 -2.93 -0.36 4.07
CA CYS A 23 -2.11 -1.26 3.28
C CYS A 23 -2.05 -0.78 1.84
N ILE A 24 -0.85 -0.69 1.28
CA ILE A 24 -0.69 -0.19 -0.07
C ILE A 24 -1.31 -1.15 -1.10
N TYR A 25 -1.39 -2.43 -0.77
CA TYR A 25 -1.91 -3.43 -1.69
C TYR A 25 -3.43 -3.52 -1.67
N CYS A 26 -4.05 -3.52 -0.51
CA CYS A 26 -5.48 -3.78 -0.40
C CYS A 26 -6.30 -2.69 0.29
N GLY A 27 -5.66 -1.73 0.93
CA GLY A 27 -6.35 -0.63 1.58
C GLY A 27 -6.86 -0.90 2.98
N LYS A 28 -6.68 -2.10 3.50
CA LYS A 28 -7.02 -2.38 4.89
C LYS A 28 -5.96 -1.80 5.82
N ASN A 29 -6.20 -1.86 7.12
CA ASN A 29 -5.22 -1.39 8.09
C ASN A 29 -3.85 -2.01 7.85
N SER A 30 -2.82 -1.16 7.84
CA SER A 30 -1.46 -1.65 7.72
C SER A 30 -0.89 -1.88 9.11
N GLU A 31 -0.39 -3.09 9.33
CA GLU A 31 0.16 -3.50 10.61
C GLU A 31 1.62 -3.89 10.50
N SER A 32 2.14 -3.90 9.29
CA SER A 32 3.51 -4.32 9.05
C SER A 32 4.12 -3.54 7.92
N ILE A 33 5.41 -3.71 7.74
CA ILE A 33 6.14 -3.09 6.64
C ILE A 33 6.63 -4.20 5.74
N ASP A 34 6.34 -4.08 4.45
CA ASP A 34 6.75 -5.05 3.45
C ASP A 34 7.91 -4.50 2.63
N HIS A 35 8.86 -5.36 2.33
CA HIS A 35 9.95 -5.03 1.40
C HIS A 35 9.49 -5.38 -0.01
N VAL A 36 9.31 -4.36 -0.86
CA VAL A 36 8.86 -4.60 -2.24
C VAL A 36 9.81 -5.55 -2.94
N LEU A 37 11.10 -5.24 -2.90
CA LEU A 37 12.13 -6.22 -3.23
C LEU A 37 12.49 -6.92 -1.93
N PRO A 38 12.25 -8.23 -1.81
CA PRO A 38 12.47 -8.94 -0.55
C PRO A 38 13.92 -8.87 -0.08
N ARG A 39 14.09 -8.86 1.23
CA ARG A 39 15.44 -8.85 1.81
C ARG A 39 16.24 -10.05 1.34
N SER A 40 15.61 -11.20 1.21
CA SER A 40 16.27 -12.41 0.74
C SER A 40 16.79 -12.27 -0.70
N LYS A 41 16.30 -11.28 -1.43
CA LYS A 41 16.72 -11.01 -2.82
C LYS A 41 17.49 -9.71 -2.95
N GLY A 42 18.03 -9.22 -1.84
CA GLY A 42 18.87 -8.03 -1.84
C GLY A 42 18.15 -6.73 -1.57
N GLY A 43 16.89 -6.80 -1.17
CA GLY A 43 16.12 -5.59 -0.87
C GLY A 43 16.62 -4.89 0.38
N LEU A 44 16.72 -3.57 0.29
CA LEU A 44 17.21 -2.75 1.39
C LEU A 44 16.06 -2.22 2.24
N SER A 45 16.36 -1.96 3.50
CA SER A 45 15.39 -1.36 4.42
C SER A 45 15.46 0.16 4.32
N ILE A 46 15.03 0.67 3.19
CA ILE A 46 14.97 2.11 2.92
C ILE A 46 13.54 2.45 2.50
N THR A 47 13.18 3.71 2.64
CA THR A 47 11.82 4.17 2.34
C THR A 47 11.36 3.76 0.95
N GLN A 48 12.23 3.84 -0.03
CA GLN A 48 11.87 3.50 -1.41
C GLN A 48 11.57 2.02 -1.62
N ASN A 49 11.95 1.17 -0.68
CA ASN A 49 11.71 -0.27 -0.82
C ASN A 49 10.77 -0.81 0.24
N CYS A 50 10.29 0.02 1.14
CA CYS A 50 9.47 -0.43 2.26
C CYS A 50 8.12 0.27 2.24
N VAL A 51 7.06 -0.52 2.23
CA VAL A 51 5.70 0.00 2.09
C VAL A 51 4.83 -0.52 3.23
N PRO A 52 3.82 0.28 3.63
CA PRO A 52 2.87 -0.20 4.63
C PRO A 52 2.04 -1.33 4.06
N ALA A 53 1.89 -2.40 4.80
CA ALA A 53 1.12 -3.55 4.36
C ALA A 53 0.40 -4.19 5.53
N CYS A 54 -0.76 -4.79 5.25
CA CYS A 54 -1.43 -5.57 6.26
C CYS A 54 -0.73 -6.92 6.41
N LEU A 55 -0.96 -7.57 7.54
CA LEU A 55 -0.33 -8.87 7.81
C LEU A 55 -0.72 -9.91 6.77
N ALA A 56 -1.97 -9.87 6.33
CA ALA A 56 -2.45 -10.84 5.34
C ALA A 56 -1.71 -10.71 4.02
N CYS A 57 -1.57 -9.48 3.52
CA CYS A 57 -0.84 -9.26 2.26
C CYS A 57 0.62 -9.61 2.39
N ASN A 58 1.24 -9.16 3.49
CA ASN A 58 2.66 -9.42 3.70
C ASN A 58 2.92 -10.92 3.81
N GLY A 59 2.08 -11.63 4.54
CA GLY A 59 2.22 -13.07 4.69
C GLY A 59 1.97 -13.83 3.40
N SER A 60 1.01 -13.38 2.60
CA SER A 60 0.70 -14.03 1.33
C SER A 60 1.81 -13.79 0.29
N LYS A 61 2.36 -12.58 0.29
CA LYS A 61 3.41 -12.23 -0.68
C LYS A 61 4.71 -12.99 -0.40
N THR A 62 5.04 -13.16 0.87
CA THR A 62 6.31 -13.76 1.28
C THR A 62 7.50 -13.11 0.57
N ASP A 63 8.34 -13.88 -0.10
CA ASP A 63 9.51 -13.35 -0.82
C ASP A 63 9.29 -13.33 -2.33
N ASN A 64 8.05 -13.31 -2.76
CA ASN A 64 7.73 -13.20 -4.18
C ASN A 64 7.93 -11.77 -4.67
N ASP A 65 8.10 -11.62 -5.97
CA ASP A 65 8.12 -10.30 -6.57
C ASP A 65 6.77 -9.61 -6.32
N ALA A 66 6.82 -8.39 -5.81
CA ALA A 66 5.61 -7.69 -5.40
C ALA A 66 4.64 -7.50 -6.55
N PHE A 67 5.15 -7.12 -7.72
CA PHE A 67 4.28 -6.82 -8.86
C PHE A 67 3.65 -8.07 -9.44
N GLU A 68 4.39 -9.15 -9.54
CA GLU A 68 3.83 -10.41 -10.02
C GLU A 68 2.81 -10.96 -9.03
N TRP A 69 3.15 -10.96 -7.75
CA TRP A 69 2.24 -11.44 -6.73
C TRP A 69 0.96 -10.61 -6.72
N TYR A 70 1.10 -9.27 -6.73
CA TYR A 70 -0.03 -8.37 -6.62
C TYR A 70 -0.99 -8.53 -7.80
N ARG A 71 -0.44 -8.70 -8.99
CA ARG A 71 -1.25 -8.83 -10.20
C ARG A 71 -2.21 -9.99 -10.14
N LYS A 72 -1.89 -11.02 -9.37
CA LYS A 72 -2.69 -12.22 -9.25
C LYS A 72 -3.76 -12.15 -8.16
N GLN A 73 -3.80 -11.06 -7.41
CA GLN A 73 -4.72 -10.98 -6.29
C GLN A 73 -6.10 -10.52 -6.73
N ARG A 74 -7.12 -11.00 -6.01
CA ARG A 74 -8.51 -10.64 -6.32
C ARG A 74 -8.77 -9.16 -6.10
N PHE A 75 -8.01 -8.54 -5.20
CA PHE A 75 -8.13 -7.12 -4.89
C PHE A 75 -7.15 -6.26 -5.69
N TYR A 76 -6.59 -6.81 -6.75
CA TYR A 76 -5.66 -6.05 -7.58
C TYR A 76 -6.30 -4.78 -8.10
N ASP A 77 -5.58 -3.68 -8.00
CA ASP A 77 -6.00 -2.38 -8.51
C ASP A 77 -4.82 -1.78 -9.26
N PRO A 78 -4.97 -1.51 -10.57
CA PRO A 78 -3.87 -0.93 -11.36
C PRO A 78 -3.34 0.38 -10.79
N ARG A 79 -4.20 1.17 -10.16
CA ARG A 79 -3.76 2.43 -9.56
C ARG A 79 -2.86 2.19 -8.37
N ARG A 80 -3.14 1.17 -7.58
CA ARG A 80 -2.27 0.79 -6.48
C ARG A 80 -0.96 0.23 -6.99
N SER A 81 -1.01 -0.55 -8.07
CA SER A 81 0.21 -1.04 -8.69
C SER A 81 1.09 0.11 -9.17
N MET A 82 0.49 1.11 -9.79
CA MET A 82 1.22 2.31 -10.21
C MET A 82 1.76 3.08 -9.02
N ALA A 83 1.00 3.12 -7.92
CA ALA A 83 1.46 3.80 -6.72
C ALA A 83 2.68 3.11 -6.13
N ILE A 84 2.69 1.78 -6.12
CA ILE A 84 3.85 1.03 -5.64
C ILE A 84 5.06 1.33 -6.51
N ARG A 85 4.87 1.38 -7.82
CA ARG A 85 5.96 1.70 -8.73
C ARG A 85 6.50 3.11 -8.48
N ALA A 86 5.61 4.08 -8.33
CA ALA A 86 6.03 5.45 -8.03
C ALA A 86 6.80 5.52 -6.72
N TRP A 87 6.31 4.77 -5.73
CA TRP A 87 6.97 4.72 -4.42
C TRP A 87 8.40 4.20 -4.56
N THR A 88 8.57 3.09 -5.30
CA THR A 88 9.89 2.50 -5.46
C THR A 88 10.82 3.37 -6.30
N GLU A 89 10.27 4.27 -7.09
CA GLU A 89 11.06 5.22 -7.86
C GLU A 89 11.37 6.49 -7.07
N GLY A 90 10.93 6.55 -5.82
CA GLY A 90 11.24 7.68 -4.96
C GLY A 90 10.22 8.81 -5.03
N ASP A 91 9.15 8.64 -5.77
CA ASP A 91 8.13 9.67 -5.91
C ASP A 91 6.93 9.36 -5.01
N ILE A 92 7.12 9.62 -3.72
CA ILE A 92 6.09 9.33 -2.72
C ILE A 92 4.84 10.18 -2.96
N ARG A 93 5.03 11.43 -3.37
CA ARG A 93 3.88 12.32 -3.60
C ARG A 93 2.96 11.78 -4.68
N LEU A 94 3.54 11.31 -5.78
CA LEU A 94 2.75 10.71 -6.85
C LEU A 94 2.08 9.43 -6.36
N ALA A 95 2.82 8.62 -5.60
CA ALA A 95 2.26 7.40 -5.04
C ALA A 95 1.00 7.71 -4.22
N LEU A 96 1.08 8.72 -3.36
CA LEU A 96 -0.06 9.08 -2.51
C LEU A 96 -1.24 9.61 -3.31
N LYS A 97 -0.98 10.34 -4.40
CA LYS A 97 -2.05 10.80 -5.27
C LYS A 97 -2.76 9.61 -5.93
N LEU A 98 -1.98 8.66 -6.42
CA LEU A 98 -2.55 7.47 -7.05
C LEU A 98 -3.37 6.66 -6.06
N LEU A 99 -2.91 6.56 -4.83
CA LEU A 99 -3.66 5.85 -3.80
C LEU A 99 -4.99 6.49 -3.47
N LYS A 100 -5.09 7.81 -3.59
CA LYS A 100 -6.35 8.50 -3.38
C LYS A 100 -7.38 8.12 -4.44
N TRP A 101 -6.93 7.80 -5.63
CA TRP A 101 -7.81 7.41 -6.73
C TRP A 101 -8.11 5.92 -6.75
N ALA A 102 -7.37 5.13 -5.97
CA ALA A 102 -7.58 3.70 -5.93
C ALA A 102 -8.89 3.38 -5.23
N ALA A 103 -9.51 2.29 -5.65
CA ALA A 103 -10.72 1.85 -5.01
C ALA A 103 -10.42 1.40 -3.59
N PRO A 104 -11.27 1.74 -2.61
CA PRO A 104 -11.11 1.19 -1.27
C PRO A 104 -11.37 -0.30 -1.31
N LYS A 105 -10.80 -1.03 -0.34
CA LYS A 105 -11.06 -2.46 -0.29
C LYS A 105 -12.54 -2.70 -0.10
N GLN A 106 -13.08 -3.59 -0.91
CA GLN A 106 -14.51 -3.88 -0.89
C GLN A 106 -14.90 -4.50 0.43
N ASN A 107 -15.97 -3.97 0.98
CA ASN A 107 -16.64 -4.48 2.16
C ASN A 107 -18.10 -4.48 1.85
N LYS A 108 -18.77 -5.61 2.03
CA LYS A 108 -20.17 -5.74 1.64
C LYS A 108 -21.05 -4.67 2.27
N ASN A 109 -20.79 -4.34 3.52
CA ASN A 109 -21.56 -3.32 4.20
C ASN A 109 -21.33 -1.95 3.57
N LEU A 110 -20.09 -1.68 3.19
CA LEU A 110 -19.78 -0.42 2.55
C LEU A 110 -20.36 -0.34 1.16
N GLU A 111 -20.38 -1.46 0.45
CA GLU A 111 -20.97 -1.48 -0.87
C GLU A 111 -22.43 -1.10 -0.82
N THR A 112 -23.13 -1.64 0.16
CA THR A 112 -24.55 -1.34 0.31
C THR A 112 -24.78 0.15 0.54
N SER A 113 -23.98 0.76 1.38
CA SER A 113 -24.12 2.18 1.64
C SER A 113 -23.59 3.02 0.48
N LYS A 114 -22.69 2.48 -0.29
CA LYS A 114 -22.08 3.22 -1.38
C LYS A 114 -22.89 3.25 -2.65
N SER A 115 -23.91 2.45 -2.73
CA SER A 115 -24.69 2.47 -3.96
C SER A 115 -25.19 3.87 -4.28
N SER A 116 -25.45 4.68 -3.28
CA SER A 116 -25.84 6.05 -3.49
C SER A 116 -24.64 6.94 -3.77
N LEU A 117 -23.47 6.57 -3.29
CA LEU A 117 -22.28 7.36 -3.51
C LEU A 117 -21.62 7.08 -4.84
N ASP A 118 -21.85 5.89 -5.37
CA ASP A 118 -21.29 5.52 -6.64
C ASP A 118 -21.73 6.45 -7.76
N GLU A 119 -22.90 7.00 -7.63
CA GLU A 119 -23.36 7.97 -8.62
C GLU A 119 -22.46 9.19 -8.64
N ASP A 120 -22.13 9.71 -7.48
CA ASP A 120 -21.21 10.84 -7.41
C ASP A 120 -19.85 10.45 -7.91
N TYR A 121 -19.48 9.25 -7.60
CA TYR A 121 -18.16 8.76 -7.91
C TYR A 121 -17.96 8.57 -9.40
N SER A 122 -18.96 8.05 -10.06
CA SER A 122 -18.82 7.74 -11.47
C SER A 122 -18.62 8.99 -12.31
N TRP A 123 -19.23 10.10 -11.97
CA TRP A 123 -19.01 11.30 -12.75
C TRP A 123 -17.67 11.95 -12.42
N GLN A 124 -17.12 11.67 -11.28
CA GLN A 124 -15.78 12.16 -10.96
C GLN A 124 -14.73 11.45 -11.78
N ALA A 125 -14.98 10.22 -12.11
CA ALA A 125 -14.08 9.47 -12.93
C ALA A 125 -14.01 9.97 -14.36
N ALA A 126 -14.99 10.72 -14.76
CA ALA A 126 -15.02 11.25 -16.12
C ALA A 126 -14.07 12.49 -16.26
#